data_d7369a65b4717a7b87594e16e428d8f8
#
_entry.id   d7369a65b4717a7b87594e16e428d8f8
#
_cell.length_a   1.000
_cell.length_b   1.000
_cell.length_c   1.000
_cell.angle_alpha   90.00
_cell.angle_beta   90.00
_cell.angle_gamma   90.00
#
_symmetry.space_group_name_H-M   'P 1'
#
loop_
_entity.id
_entity.type
_entity.pdbx_description
1 polymer ?
#
loop_
_entity_poly.entity_id
_entity_poly.type
_entity_poly.pdbx_seq_one_letter_code
_entity_poly.pdbx_strand_id
1 'polypeptide(L)'
;MRHKIGEHGVGGRNESLYYAEYEPETGKAFWVREWDNVDYKLNHSAGEDRVLLEDASRNHLYEKAVEVIQQNHPEWQPTKG
;
A
#
# COMPACT_ATOMS: atom_id res chain seq x y z
N MET A 1 1.77 5.97 -9.96
CA MET A 1 2.85 6.42 -9.06
C MET A 1 2.70 5.77 -7.71
N ARG A 2 3.71 5.11 -7.28
CA ARG A 2 3.67 4.32 -6.06
C ARG A 2 4.72 4.84 -5.09
N HIS A 3 4.30 5.17 -3.87
CA HIS A 3 5.18 5.73 -2.85
C HIS A 3 5.26 4.75 -1.67
N LYS A 4 6.46 4.30 -1.35
CA LYS A 4 6.64 3.39 -0.23
C LYS A 4 6.37 4.14 1.08
N ILE A 5 5.51 3.55 1.93
CA ILE A 5 5.13 4.16 3.20
C ILE A 5 5.60 3.36 4.41
N GLY A 6 6.01 2.12 4.21
CA GLY A 6 6.52 1.31 5.31
C GLY A 6 6.90 -0.08 4.87
N GLU A 7 7.41 -0.84 5.82
CA GLU A 7 7.83 -2.21 5.59
C GLU A 7 7.80 -2.98 6.90
N HIS A 8 7.70 -4.31 6.79
CA HIS A 8 7.70 -5.18 7.95
C HIS A 8 8.37 -6.49 7.58
N GLY A 9 9.27 -6.97 8.45
CA GLY A 9 9.91 -8.26 8.27
C GLY A 9 10.90 -8.35 7.13
N VAL A 10 11.41 -7.22 6.66
CA VAL A 10 12.38 -7.19 5.56
C VAL A 10 13.65 -7.94 5.97
N GLY A 11 14.10 -8.83 5.10
CA GLY A 11 15.24 -9.70 5.39
C GLY A 11 14.84 -11.01 6.05
N GLY A 12 13.60 -11.17 6.47
CA GLY A 12 13.10 -12.40 7.06
C GLY A 12 12.37 -13.26 6.04
N ARG A 13 11.65 -14.26 6.54
CA ARG A 13 10.90 -15.17 5.67
C ARG A 13 9.56 -14.62 5.22
N ASN A 14 9.02 -13.68 6.00
CA ASN A 14 7.73 -13.07 5.71
C ASN A 14 7.95 -11.57 5.63
N GLU A 15 7.93 -11.06 4.42
CA GLU A 15 8.14 -9.64 4.18
C GLU A 15 6.84 -9.00 3.74
N SER A 16 6.63 -7.77 4.19
CA SER A 16 5.52 -6.93 3.72
C SER A 16 6.06 -5.55 3.40
N LEU A 17 5.68 -5.03 2.26
CA LEU A 17 6.01 -3.68 1.84
C LEU A 17 4.71 -2.93 1.63
N TYR A 18 4.61 -1.73 2.15
CA TYR A 18 3.39 -0.93 2.10
C TYR A 18 3.61 0.30 1.23
N TYR A 19 2.62 0.59 0.40
CA TYR A 19 2.69 1.71 -0.55
C TYR A 19 1.40 2.48 -0.58
N ALA A 20 1.51 3.77 -0.89
CA ALA A 20 0.39 4.58 -1.32
C ALA A 20 0.55 4.79 -2.81
N GLU A 21 -0.46 4.43 -3.58
CA GLU A 21 -0.40 4.51 -5.03
C GLU A 21 -1.43 5.51 -5.55
N TYR A 22 -1.03 6.32 -6.52
CA TYR A 22 -1.93 7.26 -7.17
C TYR A 22 -1.98 7.00 -8.66
N GLU A 23 -3.20 6.96 -9.21
CA GLU A 23 -3.44 6.83 -10.64
C GLU A 23 -3.87 8.18 -11.20
N PRO A 24 -2.98 8.90 -11.90
CA PRO A 24 -3.36 10.21 -12.47
C PRO A 24 -4.49 10.13 -13.49
N GLU A 25 -4.59 9.00 -14.20
CA GLU A 25 -5.57 8.83 -15.26
C GLU A 25 -7.00 8.81 -14.73
N THR A 26 -7.20 8.29 -13.53
CA THR A 26 -8.51 8.16 -12.91
C THR A 26 -8.71 9.09 -11.72
N GLY A 27 -7.61 9.65 -11.18
CA GLY A 27 -7.63 10.44 -9.96
C GLY A 27 -7.85 9.61 -8.71
N LYS A 28 -7.66 8.30 -8.77
CA LYS A 28 -7.89 7.40 -7.64
C LYS A 28 -6.58 7.10 -6.92
N ALA A 29 -6.66 6.94 -5.62
CA ALA A 29 -5.55 6.53 -4.78
C ALA A 29 -5.83 5.18 -4.15
N PHE A 30 -4.77 4.43 -3.87
CA PHE A 30 -4.87 3.07 -3.35
C PHE A 30 -3.90 2.86 -2.22
N TRP A 31 -4.30 2.03 -1.27
CA TRP A 31 -3.42 1.43 -0.28
C TRP A 31 -2.97 0.09 -0.85
N VAL A 32 -1.67 -0.15 -0.84
CA VAL A 32 -1.10 -1.35 -1.45
C VAL A 32 -0.19 -2.03 -0.44
N ARG A 33 -0.31 -3.33 -0.35
CA ARG A 33 0.61 -4.17 0.41
C ARG A 33 1.12 -5.26 -0.51
N GLU A 34 2.42 -5.31 -0.69
CA GLU A 34 3.09 -6.42 -1.36
C GLU A 34 3.64 -7.35 -0.28
N TRP A 35 3.44 -8.64 -0.46
CA TRP A 35 3.93 -9.60 0.51
C TRP A 35 4.66 -10.73 -0.17
N ASP A 36 5.63 -11.31 0.58
CA ASP A 36 6.51 -12.34 0.09
C ASP A 36 6.82 -13.26 1.25
N ASN A 37 6.46 -14.53 1.11
CA ASN A 37 6.65 -15.54 2.15
C ASN A 37 7.50 -16.68 1.61
N VAL A 38 8.48 -17.11 2.41
CA VAL A 38 9.28 -18.29 2.10
C VAL A 38 9.21 -19.20 3.29
N ASP A 39 8.72 -20.43 3.11
CA ASP A 39 8.66 -21.40 4.21
C ASP A 39 10.00 -22.13 4.33
N TYR A 40 10.12 -22.96 5.37
CA TYR A 40 11.36 -23.68 5.63
C TYR A 40 11.65 -24.77 4.59
N LYS A 41 10.68 -25.09 3.74
CA LYS A 41 10.89 -26.00 2.60
C LYS A 41 11.27 -25.25 1.33
N LEU A 42 11.52 -23.93 1.45
CA LEU A 42 11.86 -23.04 0.35
C LEU A 42 10.72 -22.86 -0.66
N ASN A 43 9.50 -23.13 -0.25
CA ASN A 43 8.35 -22.78 -1.06
C ASN A 43 8.12 -21.29 -0.97
N HIS A 44 7.98 -20.65 -2.11
CA HIS A 44 7.87 -19.22 -2.22
C HIS A 44 6.45 -18.82 -2.60
N SER A 45 5.90 -17.88 -1.89
CA SER A 45 4.55 -17.36 -2.14
C SER A 45 4.60 -15.85 -2.06
N ALA A 46 4.06 -15.19 -3.08
CA ALA A 46 4.06 -13.74 -3.13
C ALA A 46 2.73 -13.24 -3.67
N GLY A 47 2.37 -12.03 -3.30
CA GLY A 47 1.13 -11.44 -3.77
C GLY A 47 1.07 -9.96 -3.47
N GLU A 48 -0.08 -9.37 -3.81
CA GLU A 48 -0.33 -7.95 -3.62
C GLU A 48 -1.79 -7.75 -3.25
N ASP A 49 -2.01 -6.93 -2.21
CA ASP A 49 -3.34 -6.46 -1.84
C ASP A 49 -3.44 -5.01 -2.25
N ARG A 50 -4.48 -4.65 -2.99
CA ARG A 50 -4.69 -3.30 -3.49
C ARG A 50 -6.12 -2.88 -3.20
N VAL A 51 -6.28 -1.83 -2.39
CA VAL A 51 -7.58 -1.37 -1.91
C VAL A 51 -7.66 0.14 -2.14
N LEU A 52 -8.83 0.61 -2.55
CA LEU A 52 -9.04 2.06 -2.64
C LEU A 52 -8.69 2.70 -1.30
N LEU A 53 -7.97 3.82 -1.36
CA LEU A 53 -7.45 4.44 -0.14
C LEU A 53 -8.58 4.83 0.82
N GLU A 54 -9.68 5.35 0.31
CA GLU A 54 -10.82 5.72 1.16
C GLU A 54 -11.49 4.50 1.82
N ASP A 55 -11.27 3.30 1.27
CA ASP A 55 -11.79 2.05 1.86
C ASP A 55 -10.79 1.38 2.79
N ALA A 56 -9.61 1.94 2.93
CA ALA A 56 -8.51 1.33 3.68
C ALA A 56 -8.35 1.93 5.08
N SER A 57 -9.39 2.55 5.63
CA SER A 57 -9.28 3.32 6.88
C SER A 57 -8.86 2.48 8.08
N ARG A 58 -9.05 1.17 8.03
CA ARG A 58 -8.65 0.25 9.12
C ARG A 58 -7.34 -0.45 8.85
N ASN A 59 -6.71 -0.17 7.71
CA ASN A 59 -5.49 -0.85 7.34
C ASN A 59 -4.28 -0.18 7.99
N HIS A 60 -3.24 -0.97 8.13
CA HIS A 60 -1.98 -0.50 8.70
C HIS A 60 -1.41 0.63 7.84
N LEU A 61 -0.95 1.68 8.50
CA LEU A 61 -0.35 2.86 7.84
C LEU A 61 -1.32 3.65 6.96
N TYR A 62 -2.63 3.51 7.22
CA TYR A 62 -3.61 4.27 6.45
C TYR A 62 -3.36 5.78 6.50
N GLU A 63 -3.14 6.32 7.70
CA GLU A 63 -2.91 7.76 7.86
C GLU A 63 -1.66 8.23 7.13
N LYS A 64 -0.62 7.41 7.16
CA LYS A 64 0.61 7.70 6.44
C LYS A 64 0.37 7.70 4.93
N ALA A 65 -0.42 6.75 4.44
CA ALA A 65 -0.76 6.68 3.03
C ALA A 65 -1.54 7.93 2.59
N VAL A 66 -2.52 8.35 3.37
CA VAL A 66 -3.29 9.56 3.07
C VAL A 66 -2.36 10.78 3.04
N GLU A 67 -1.48 10.90 4.03
CA GLU A 67 -0.54 12.02 4.10
C GLU A 67 0.34 12.08 2.87
N VAL A 68 0.92 10.95 2.47
CA VAL A 68 1.81 10.89 1.31
C VAL A 68 1.06 11.26 0.04
N ILE A 69 -0.15 10.76 -0.14
CA ILE A 69 -0.92 11.08 -1.33
C ILE A 69 -1.27 12.57 -1.36
N GLN A 70 -1.70 13.13 -0.24
CA GLN A 70 -2.05 14.56 -0.19
C GLN A 70 -0.84 15.45 -0.44
N GLN A 71 0.33 15.06 0.03
CA GLN A 71 1.55 15.84 -0.16
C GLN A 71 2.05 15.81 -1.61
N ASN A 72 1.94 14.67 -2.26
CA ASN A 72 2.47 14.49 -3.61
C ASN A 72 1.42 14.71 -4.69
N HIS A 73 0.15 14.54 -4.35
CA HIS A 73 -0.96 14.65 -5.30
C HIS A 73 -2.10 15.44 -4.64
N PRO A 74 -1.93 16.76 -4.47
CA PRO A 74 -2.94 17.56 -3.77
C PRO A 74 -4.29 17.63 -4.47
N GLU A 75 -4.34 17.24 -5.74
CA GLU A 75 -5.60 17.17 -6.47
C GLU A 75 -6.48 16.00 -6.03
N TRP A 76 -5.90 15.02 -5.32
CA TRP A 76 -6.67 13.87 -4.85
C TRP A 76 -7.54 14.26 -3.66
N GLN A 77 -8.79 13.79 -3.68
CA GLN A 77 -9.70 13.92 -2.55
C GLN A 77 -10.43 12.60 -2.34
N PRO A 78 -10.63 12.19 -1.08
CA PRO A 78 -11.37 10.97 -0.83
C PRO A 78 -12.83 11.13 -1.29
N THR A 79 -13.31 10.11 -1.97
CA THR A 79 -14.70 10.06 -2.38
C THR A 79 -15.50 9.55 -1.19
N LYS A 80 -15.90 10.42 -0.34
CA LYS A 80 -16.77 10.04 0.76
C LYS A 80 -18.17 10.47 0.47
N GLY A 81 -18.98 9.46 0.46
CA GLY A 81 -20.38 9.74 0.52
C GLY A 81 -20.77 10.31 1.87
#